data_f6a0537f13d17110c1595e9f12c904ca
#
_entry.id   f6a0537f13d17110c1595e9f12c904ca
#
_cell.length_a   1.000
_cell.length_b   1.000
_cell.length_c   1.000
_cell.angle_alpha   90.00
_cell.angle_beta   90.00
_cell.angle_gamma   90.00
#
_symmetry.space_group_name_H-M   'P 1'
#
loop_
_entity.id
_entity.type
_entity.pdbx_description
1 polymer ?
#
loop_
_entity_poly.entity_id
_entity_poly.type
_entity_poly.pdbx_seq_one_letter_code
_entity_poly.pdbx_strand_id
1 'polypeptide(L)'
;MDERTLAAYDADPQKYCRDWLGQRPPEEIHISARRYFLTGREIADIGCGCGRDVDWLNRQGWPCTGYEPSAGLRAEAQRLYPSYKFLAESLPLLAGIPVNRYDNVLCETVLMHLPGGEQAAALEALLRILRPGGVLRLSWRAAKDGDTRDPAGRLYEPIHSAVIKARLEGEAAILLDGGSAPCSSGATLHHIVARKGGLPAHKKSGVPFVISPVRH
;
A
#
# COMPACT_ATOMS: atom_id res chain seq x y z
N MET A 1 -3.94 12.01 -5.59
CA MET A 1 -2.54 12.06 -6.11
C MET A 1 -2.26 13.47 -6.63
N ASP A 2 -1.10 14.02 -6.35
CA ASP A 2 -0.68 15.35 -6.82
C ASP A 2 -0.54 15.37 -8.35
N GLU A 3 -1.21 16.33 -9.03
CA GLU A 3 -1.25 16.40 -10.49
C GLU A 3 0.13 16.68 -11.12
N ARG A 4 0.96 17.51 -10.48
CA ARG A 4 2.32 17.80 -10.98
C ARG A 4 3.22 16.58 -10.87
N THR A 5 3.03 15.75 -9.84
CA THR A 5 3.74 14.46 -9.70
C THR A 5 3.34 13.50 -10.82
N LEU A 6 2.04 13.39 -11.14
CA LEU A 6 1.58 12.59 -12.28
C LEU A 6 2.16 13.09 -13.60
N ALA A 7 2.09 14.39 -13.84
CA ALA A 7 2.66 15.01 -15.05
C ALA A 7 4.16 14.73 -15.17
N ALA A 8 4.91 14.77 -14.06
CA ALA A 8 6.34 14.46 -14.06
C ALA A 8 6.61 12.99 -14.45
N TYR A 9 5.83 12.05 -13.97
CA TYR A 9 5.95 10.63 -14.35
C TYR A 9 5.53 10.39 -15.81
N ASP A 10 4.48 11.05 -16.28
CA ASP A 10 3.99 10.92 -17.66
C ASP A 10 4.91 11.62 -18.68
N ALA A 11 5.76 12.55 -18.25
CA ALA A 11 6.71 13.24 -19.16
C ALA A 11 7.80 12.31 -19.71
N ASP A 12 8.31 11.37 -18.93
CA ASP A 12 9.30 10.38 -19.39
C ASP A 12 9.17 9.07 -18.61
N PRO A 13 8.08 8.30 -18.83
CA PRO A 13 7.84 7.07 -18.09
C PRO A 13 8.90 6.00 -18.33
N GLN A 14 9.48 5.97 -19.54
CA GLN A 14 10.52 5.00 -19.87
C GLN A 14 11.82 5.26 -19.07
N LYS A 15 12.18 6.53 -18.84
CA LYS A 15 13.32 6.87 -18.02
C LYS A 15 13.13 6.38 -16.59
N TYR A 16 11.97 6.66 -15.98
CA TYR A 16 11.66 6.18 -14.63
C TYR A 16 11.71 4.64 -14.54
N CYS A 17 11.14 3.95 -15.52
CA CYS A 17 11.19 2.49 -15.58
C CYS A 17 12.63 1.98 -15.66
N ARG A 18 13.47 2.54 -16.55
CA ARG A 18 14.89 2.15 -16.64
C ARG A 18 15.63 2.39 -15.32
N ASP A 19 15.41 3.56 -14.70
CA ASP A 19 16.08 3.93 -13.46
C ASP A 19 15.70 2.95 -12.31
N TRP A 20 14.42 2.58 -12.18
CA TRP A 20 13.97 1.65 -11.14
C TRP A 20 14.39 0.20 -11.40
N LEU A 21 14.32 -0.26 -12.64
CA LEU A 21 14.73 -1.62 -13.01
C LEU A 21 16.27 -1.79 -12.96
N GLY A 22 17.02 -0.73 -13.13
CA GLY A 22 18.49 -0.72 -12.99
C GLY A 22 18.98 -0.70 -11.53
N GLN A 23 18.10 -0.48 -10.56
CA GLN A 23 18.44 -0.54 -9.13
C GLN A 23 18.57 -1.98 -8.64
N ARG A 24 19.25 -2.14 -7.49
CA ARG A 24 19.27 -3.44 -6.79
C ARG A 24 17.83 -3.86 -6.47
N PRO A 25 17.53 -5.19 -6.50
CA PRO A 25 16.25 -5.68 -6.06
C PRO A 25 15.90 -5.17 -4.66
N PRO A 26 14.63 -4.82 -4.38
CA PRO A 26 14.21 -4.35 -3.07
C PRO A 26 14.05 -5.54 -2.10
N GLU A 27 15.17 -6.05 -1.62
CA GLU A 27 15.20 -7.26 -0.77
C GLU A 27 14.33 -7.14 0.47
N GLU A 28 14.22 -5.93 1.05
CA GLU A 28 13.35 -5.66 2.20
C GLU A 28 11.86 -5.87 1.89
N ILE A 29 11.42 -5.57 0.66
CA ILE A 29 10.05 -5.86 0.21
C ILE A 29 9.88 -7.37 0.09
N HIS A 30 10.83 -8.04 -0.56
CA HIS A 30 10.81 -9.48 -0.79
C HIS A 30 10.81 -10.28 0.52
N ILE A 31 11.65 -9.90 1.49
CA ILE A 31 11.71 -10.50 2.82
C ILE A 31 10.38 -10.29 3.56
N SER A 32 9.87 -9.05 3.55
CA SER A 32 8.60 -8.72 4.22
C SER A 32 7.43 -9.50 3.62
N ALA A 33 7.35 -9.59 2.29
CA ALA A 33 6.29 -10.36 1.62
C ALA A 33 6.33 -11.84 2.01
N ARG A 34 7.50 -12.48 1.95
CA ARG A 34 7.64 -13.89 2.34
C ARG A 34 7.31 -14.15 3.81
N ARG A 35 7.55 -13.17 4.68
CA ARG A 35 7.36 -13.33 6.13
C ARG A 35 5.93 -13.05 6.58
N TYR A 36 5.25 -12.09 5.95
CA TYR A 36 4.01 -11.53 6.51
C TYR A 36 2.79 -11.69 5.59
N PHE A 37 2.98 -11.72 4.25
CA PHE A 37 1.85 -11.85 3.35
C PHE A 37 1.21 -13.23 3.43
N LEU A 38 -0.10 -13.27 3.29
CA LEU A 38 -0.86 -14.51 3.24
C LEU A 38 -0.51 -15.24 1.94
N THR A 39 0.10 -16.41 2.06
CA THR A 39 0.66 -17.18 0.95
C THR A 39 -0.41 -17.59 -0.07
N GLY A 40 -0.12 -17.43 -1.36
CA GLY A 40 -1.01 -17.79 -2.46
C GLY A 40 -2.29 -16.95 -2.55
N ARG A 41 -2.40 -15.87 -1.76
CA ARG A 41 -3.55 -14.98 -1.74
C ARG A 41 -3.33 -13.76 -2.62
N GLU A 42 -4.44 -13.16 -3.09
CA GLU A 42 -4.41 -12.02 -3.99
C GLU A 42 -3.79 -10.78 -3.36
N ILE A 43 -2.98 -10.08 -4.16
CA ILE A 43 -2.31 -8.83 -3.78
C ILE A 43 -2.78 -7.69 -4.69
N ALA A 44 -3.00 -6.51 -4.09
CA ALA A 44 -3.00 -5.23 -4.80
C ALA A 44 -1.67 -4.53 -4.56
N ASP A 45 -0.96 -4.16 -5.63
CA ASP A 45 0.19 -3.27 -5.58
C ASP A 45 -0.27 -1.86 -5.98
N ILE A 46 -0.38 -0.96 -5.00
CA ILE A 46 -0.92 0.39 -5.15
C ILE A 46 0.21 1.38 -5.42
N GLY A 47 0.17 2.03 -6.59
CA GLY A 47 1.26 2.83 -7.12
C GLY A 47 2.40 1.95 -7.64
N CYS A 48 2.06 0.93 -8.42
CA CYS A 48 2.98 -0.10 -8.86
C CYS A 48 4.06 0.37 -9.86
N GLY A 49 3.99 1.61 -10.33
CA GLY A 49 4.94 2.17 -11.29
C GLY A 49 5.05 1.32 -12.55
N CYS A 50 6.28 0.89 -12.89
CA CYS A 50 6.53 0.02 -14.04
C CYS A 50 6.27 -1.47 -13.79
N GLY A 51 5.69 -1.86 -12.67
CA GLY A 51 5.27 -3.25 -12.40
C GLY A 51 6.37 -4.20 -11.94
N ARG A 52 7.54 -3.68 -11.50
CA ARG A 52 8.66 -4.52 -11.02
C ARG A 52 8.23 -5.47 -9.90
N ASP A 53 7.53 -4.96 -8.90
CA ASP A 53 7.13 -5.75 -7.74
C ASP A 53 5.93 -6.65 -8.07
N VAL A 54 5.05 -6.23 -9.00
CA VAL A 54 3.98 -7.08 -9.57
C VAL A 54 4.57 -8.32 -10.24
N ASP A 55 5.61 -8.15 -11.08
CA ASP A 55 6.28 -9.28 -11.73
C ASP A 55 6.89 -10.23 -10.70
N TRP A 56 7.65 -9.70 -9.75
CA TRP A 56 8.27 -10.52 -8.73
C TRP A 56 7.24 -11.30 -7.91
N LEU A 57 6.17 -10.64 -7.43
CA LEU A 57 5.12 -11.27 -6.63
C LEU A 57 4.42 -12.40 -7.39
N ASN A 58 4.04 -12.16 -8.66
CA ASN A 58 3.42 -13.20 -9.48
C ASN A 58 4.33 -14.41 -9.69
N ARG A 59 5.62 -14.19 -9.93
CA ARG A 59 6.62 -15.29 -10.05
C ARG A 59 6.81 -16.07 -8.76
N GLN A 60 6.55 -15.46 -7.60
CA GLN A 60 6.60 -16.15 -6.31
C GLN A 60 5.30 -16.88 -5.95
N GLY A 61 4.28 -16.84 -6.82
CA GLY A 61 3.00 -17.53 -6.62
C GLY A 61 1.93 -16.70 -5.89
N TRP A 62 2.12 -15.38 -5.76
CA TRP A 62 1.08 -14.46 -5.32
C TRP A 62 0.39 -13.81 -6.52
N PRO A 63 -0.90 -14.09 -6.79
CA PRO A 63 -1.64 -13.36 -7.82
C PRO A 63 -1.68 -11.86 -7.50
N CYS A 64 -0.92 -11.06 -8.23
CA CYS A 64 -0.79 -9.63 -7.99
C CYS A 64 -1.37 -8.81 -9.14
N THR A 65 -2.21 -7.82 -8.81
CA THR A 65 -2.72 -6.79 -9.74
C THR A 65 -2.06 -5.47 -9.38
N GLY A 66 -1.44 -4.81 -10.37
CA GLY A 66 -0.88 -3.46 -10.21
C GLY A 66 -1.93 -2.38 -10.45
N TYR A 67 -1.87 -1.32 -9.63
CA TYR A 67 -2.69 -0.12 -9.77
C TYR A 67 -1.78 1.11 -9.89
N GLU A 68 -1.90 1.83 -11.00
CA GLU A 68 -1.03 2.97 -11.29
C GLU A 68 -1.84 4.10 -11.95
N PRO A 69 -1.89 5.30 -11.36
CA PRO A 69 -2.61 6.43 -11.96
C PRO A 69 -1.93 7.01 -13.20
N SER A 70 -0.58 7.03 -13.26
CA SER A 70 0.15 7.51 -14.45
C SER A 70 -0.15 6.62 -15.64
N ALA A 71 -0.71 7.21 -16.70
CA ALA A 71 -1.02 6.47 -17.92
C ALA A 71 0.26 5.96 -18.61
N GLY A 72 1.31 6.77 -18.59
CA GLY A 72 2.60 6.43 -19.17
C GLY A 72 3.30 5.28 -18.44
N LEU A 73 3.39 5.32 -17.10
CA LEU A 73 3.97 4.22 -16.32
C LEU A 73 3.16 2.94 -16.47
N ARG A 74 1.83 3.04 -16.44
CA ARG A 74 0.95 1.88 -16.63
C ARG A 74 1.11 1.24 -18.02
N ALA A 75 1.25 2.06 -19.07
CA ALA A 75 1.51 1.55 -20.42
C ALA A 75 2.87 0.84 -20.51
N GLU A 76 3.92 1.38 -19.87
CA GLU A 76 5.22 0.73 -19.79
C GLU A 76 5.16 -0.57 -18.97
N ALA A 77 4.45 -0.61 -17.85
CA ALA A 77 4.24 -1.83 -17.07
C ALA A 77 3.56 -2.91 -17.90
N GLN A 78 2.49 -2.57 -18.64
CA GLN A 78 1.80 -3.52 -19.52
C GLN A 78 2.69 -3.99 -20.69
N ARG A 79 3.55 -3.12 -21.22
CA ARG A 79 4.51 -3.48 -22.26
C ARG A 79 5.60 -4.42 -21.75
N LEU A 80 6.13 -4.18 -20.55
CA LEU A 80 7.18 -4.99 -19.92
C LEU A 80 6.66 -6.34 -19.44
N TYR A 81 5.44 -6.38 -18.93
CA TYR A 81 4.84 -7.57 -18.31
C TYR A 81 3.43 -7.83 -18.84
N PRO A 82 3.29 -8.21 -20.12
CA PRO A 82 1.99 -8.32 -20.79
C PRO A 82 1.04 -9.37 -20.21
N SER A 83 1.56 -10.31 -19.43
CA SER A 83 0.76 -11.38 -18.82
C SER A 83 0.07 -10.95 -17.51
N TYR A 84 0.40 -9.78 -16.95
CA TYR A 84 -0.16 -9.31 -15.70
C TYR A 84 -1.15 -8.15 -15.91
N LYS A 85 -1.94 -7.87 -14.87
CA LYS A 85 -2.96 -6.84 -14.92
C LYS A 85 -2.45 -5.54 -14.31
N PHE A 86 -2.59 -4.45 -15.07
CA PHE A 86 -2.30 -3.09 -14.63
C PHE A 86 -3.52 -2.22 -14.87
N LEU A 87 -4.09 -1.66 -13.80
CA LEU A 87 -5.35 -0.93 -13.81
C LEU A 87 -5.15 0.52 -13.37
N ALA A 88 -6.03 1.40 -13.83
CA ALA A 88 -6.01 2.81 -13.45
C ALA A 88 -6.78 2.99 -12.14
N GLU A 89 -6.06 3.25 -11.04
CA GLU A 89 -6.63 3.68 -9.77
C GLU A 89 -5.66 4.60 -9.05
N SER A 90 -6.18 5.46 -8.20
CA SER A 90 -5.40 6.46 -7.50
C SER A 90 -5.82 6.63 -6.04
N LEU A 91 -4.82 6.73 -5.17
CA LEU A 91 -5.02 7.32 -3.86
C LEU A 91 -5.39 8.82 -4.00
N PRO A 92 -6.21 9.37 -3.09
CA PRO A 92 -6.55 8.79 -1.79
C PRO A 92 -7.76 7.84 -1.80
N LEU A 93 -8.53 7.71 -2.88
CA LEU A 93 -9.85 7.08 -2.81
C LEU A 93 -9.87 5.60 -3.20
N LEU A 94 -9.12 5.17 -4.22
CA LEU A 94 -9.20 3.82 -4.79
C LEU A 94 -10.66 3.40 -5.07
N ALA A 95 -11.44 4.30 -5.71
CA ALA A 95 -12.89 4.22 -5.79
C ALA A 95 -13.38 2.99 -6.58
N GLY A 96 -12.62 2.55 -7.60
CA GLY A 96 -12.95 1.38 -8.40
C GLY A 96 -12.59 0.04 -7.76
N ILE A 97 -11.94 0.05 -6.58
CA ILE A 97 -11.60 -1.20 -5.89
C ILE A 97 -12.65 -1.49 -4.81
N PRO A 98 -13.35 -2.64 -4.88
CA PRO A 98 -14.35 -3.02 -3.88
C PRO A 98 -13.79 -3.13 -2.46
N VAL A 99 -14.65 -2.96 -1.46
CA VAL A 99 -14.35 -3.20 -0.05
C VAL A 99 -13.98 -4.67 0.17
N ASN A 100 -12.97 -4.93 1.01
CA ASN A 100 -12.53 -6.28 1.36
C ASN A 100 -12.19 -7.15 0.14
N ARG A 101 -11.55 -6.54 -0.87
CA ARG A 101 -11.23 -7.24 -2.12
C ARG A 101 -9.94 -8.07 -2.03
N TYR A 102 -8.94 -7.60 -1.30
CA TYR A 102 -7.61 -8.17 -1.29
C TYR A 102 -7.21 -8.76 0.06
N ASP A 103 -6.44 -9.85 0.02
CA ASP A 103 -5.85 -10.46 1.20
C ASP A 103 -4.54 -9.76 1.61
N ASN A 104 -3.82 -9.21 0.64
CA ASN A 104 -2.61 -8.45 0.87
C ASN A 104 -2.63 -7.15 0.04
N VAL A 105 -2.05 -6.10 0.60
CA VAL A 105 -1.85 -4.81 -0.09
C VAL A 105 -0.40 -4.38 0.08
N LEU A 106 0.24 -4.06 -1.03
CA LEU A 106 1.55 -3.41 -1.11
C LEU A 106 1.34 -1.94 -1.52
N CYS A 107 1.99 -1.00 -0.83
CA CYS A 107 1.97 0.42 -1.19
C CYS A 107 3.34 1.03 -0.84
N GLU A 108 4.22 1.08 -1.83
CA GLU A 108 5.61 1.46 -1.64
C GLU A 108 5.89 2.86 -2.15
N THR A 109 6.28 3.76 -1.25
CA THR A 109 6.72 5.13 -1.59
C THR A 109 5.70 5.96 -2.37
N VAL A 110 4.40 5.81 -2.07
CA VAL A 110 3.29 6.49 -2.76
C VAL A 110 2.69 7.62 -1.91
N LEU A 111 2.45 7.39 -0.62
CA LEU A 111 1.72 8.34 0.26
C LEU A 111 2.37 9.72 0.32
N MET A 112 3.68 9.80 0.16
CA MET A 112 4.42 11.07 0.15
C MET A 112 4.13 11.95 -1.07
N HIS A 113 3.52 11.38 -2.12
CA HIS A 113 3.07 12.11 -3.31
C HIS A 113 1.63 12.62 -3.21
N LEU A 114 1.04 12.54 -2.02
CA LEU A 114 -0.28 13.09 -1.70
C LEU A 114 -0.11 14.37 -0.89
N PRO A 115 -0.94 15.40 -1.12
CA PRO A 115 -1.03 16.53 -0.19
C PRO A 115 -1.32 16.04 1.24
N GLY A 116 -0.72 16.69 2.26
CA GLY A 116 -0.78 16.21 3.64
C GLY A 116 -2.20 15.93 4.16
N GLY A 117 -3.19 16.70 3.74
CA GLY A 117 -4.60 16.48 4.09
C GLY A 117 -5.22 15.19 3.50
N GLU A 118 -4.61 14.59 2.48
CA GLU A 118 -5.11 13.37 1.82
C GLU A 118 -4.52 12.07 2.37
N GLN A 119 -3.44 12.13 3.14
CA GLN A 119 -2.72 10.93 3.60
C GLN A 119 -3.57 10.05 4.52
N ALA A 120 -4.40 10.66 5.38
CA ALA A 120 -5.31 9.93 6.26
C ALA A 120 -6.38 9.17 5.47
N ALA A 121 -7.02 9.83 4.50
CA ALA A 121 -8.02 9.21 3.62
C ALA A 121 -7.40 8.09 2.76
N ALA A 122 -6.15 8.26 2.32
CA ALA A 122 -5.42 7.23 1.59
C ALA A 122 -5.19 5.97 2.44
N LEU A 123 -4.79 6.12 3.70
CA LEU A 123 -4.61 4.99 4.61
C LEU A 123 -5.94 4.27 4.88
N GLU A 124 -7.04 5.01 5.07
CA GLU A 124 -8.39 4.45 5.17
C GLU A 124 -8.78 3.64 3.93
N ALA A 125 -8.48 4.16 2.73
CA ALA A 125 -8.76 3.46 1.48
C ALA A 125 -7.93 2.16 1.35
N LEU A 126 -6.65 2.17 1.75
CA LEU A 126 -5.80 0.97 1.77
C LEU A 126 -6.38 -0.09 2.73
N LEU A 127 -6.80 0.32 3.93
CA LEU A 127 -7.45 -0.59 4.88
C LEU A 127 -8.82 -1.06 4.38
N ARG A 128 -9.59 -0.19 3.72
CA ARG A 128 -10.91 -0.52 3.18
C ARG A 128 -10.86 -1.66 2.16
N ILE A 129 -9.87 -1.65 1.26
CA ILE A 129 -9.75 -2.69 0.23
C ILE A 129 -9.20 -4.02 0.76
N LEU A 130 -8.55 -4.02 1.94
CA LEU A 130 -8.11 -5.23 2.63
C LEU A 130 -9.28 -5.99 3.25
N ARG A 131 -9.26 -7.32 3.13
CA ARG A 131 -10.13 -8.23 3.90
C ARG A 131 -9.77 -8.17 5.39
N PRO A 132 -10.74 -8.48 6.28
CA PRO A 132 -10.42 -8.76 7.67
C PRO A 132 -9.34 -9.84 7.79
N GLY A 133 -8.30 -9.60 8.60
CA GLY A 133 -7.12 -10.45 8.70
C GLY A 133 -6.07 -10.28 7.60
N GLY A 134 -6.36 -9.46 6.59
CA GLY A 134 -5.43 -9.15 5.50
C GLY A 134 -4.24 -8.30 5.95
N VAL A 135 -3.18 -8.29 5.15
CA VAL A 135 -1.90 -7.66 5.49
C VAL A 135 -1.61 -6.48 4.56
N LEU A 136 -1.31 -5.33 5.15
CA LEU A 136 -0.80 -4.13 4.49
C LEU A 136 0.71 -4.05 4.71
N ARG A 137 1.49 -3.88 3.64
CA ARG A 137 2.84 -3.34 3.72
C ARG A 137 2.85 -1.94 3.10
N LEU A 138 3.39 -1.00 3.85
CA LEU A 138 3.42 0.42 3.52
C LEU A 138 4.82 0.96 3.74
N SER A 139 5.34 1.77 2.80
CA SER A 139 6.55 2.54 3.01
C SER A 139 6.43 3.97 2.50
N TRP A 140 7.29 4.83 3.03
CA TRP A 140 7.42 6.22 2.60
C TRP A 140 8.84 6.72 2.83
N ARG A 141 9.21 7.77 2.12
CA ARG A 141 10.49 8.45 2.35
C ARG A 141 10.44 9.15 3.71
N ALA A 142 11.43 8.89 4.55
CA ALA A 142 11.58 9.64 5.80
C ALA A 142 11.75 11.13 5.47
N ALA A 143 11.02 11.98 6.18
CA ALA A 143 11.04 13.41 5.97
C ALA A 143 12.47 13.96 6.10
N LYS A 144 12.87 14.80 5.16
CA LYS A 144 13.96 15.75 5.34
C LYS A 144 13.31 17.12 5.44
N ASP A 145 13.76 17.91 6.40
CA ASP A 145 13.31 19.30 6.50
C ASP A 145 13.70 20.03 5.21
N GLY A 146 12.75 20.70 4.57
CA GLY A 146 13.00 21.55 3.43
C GLY A 146 12.09 21.33 2.24
N ASP A 147 12.63 20.86 1.13
CA ASP A 147 11.93 20.84 -0.13
C ASP A 147 10.83 19.77 -0.21
N THR A 148 9.60 20.24 -0.35
CA THR A 148 8.44 19.38 -0.60
C THR A 148 8.36 18.90 -2.06
N ARG A 149 9.20 19.41 -2.97
CA ARG A 149 9.26 19.01 -4.38
C ARG A 149 10.69 18.84 -4.86
N ASP A 150 10.88 17.84 -5.71
CA ASP A 150 12.15 17.62 -6.39
C ASP A 150 12.26 18.46 -7.68
N PRO A 151 13.42 18.47 -8.35
CA PRO A 151 13.62 19.21 -9.60
C PRO A 151 12.66 18.81 -10.73
N ALA A 152 12.11 17.60 -10.73
CA ALA A 152 11.10 17.17 -11.69
C ALA A 152 9.69 17.65 -11.32
N GLY A 153 9.50 18.28 -10.15
CA GLY A 153 8.23 18.79 -9.66
C GLY A 153 7.41 17.81 -8.85
N ARG A 154 7.94 16.60 -8.57
CA ARG A 154 7.22 15.59 -7.76
C ARG A 154 7.14 16.03 -6.31
N LEU A 155 5.96 15.91 -5.73
CA LEU A 155 5.70 16.21 -4.31
C LEU A 155 6.35 15.15 -3.41
N TYR A 156 6.94 15.61 -2.31
CA TYR A 156 7.45 14.75 -1.22
C TYR A 156 6.98 15.31 0.13
N GLU A 157 5.69 15.13 0.38
CA GLU A 157 5.08 15.58 1.64
C GLU A 157 5.63 14.78 2.82
N PRO A 158 6.05 15.44 3.91
CA PRO A 158 6.52 14.77 5.10
C PRO A 158 5.47 13.85 5.72
N ILE A 159 5.88 12.63 6.09
CA ILE A 159 5.02 11.68 6.79
C ILE A 159 5.67 11.30 8.11
N HIS A 160 4.97 11.58 9.20
CA HIS A 160 5.39 11.17 10.53
C HIS A 160 4.84 9.79 10.88
N SER A 161 5.70 8.84 11.25
CA SER A 161 5.30 7.48 11.59
C SER A 161 4.26 7.41 12.72
N ALA A 162 4.31 8.36 13.66
CA ALA A 162 3.32 8.49 14.73
C ALA A 162 1.90 8.69 14.21
N VAL A 163 1.73 9.48 13.13
CA VAL A 163 0.41 9.72 12.51
C VAL A 163 -0.12 8.44 11.87
N ILE A 164 0.74 7.72 11.14
CA ILE A 164 0.36 6.44 10.53
C ILE A 164 -0.03 5.44 11.61
N LYS A 165 0.77 5.31 12.68
CA LYS A 165 0.49 4.38 13.80
C LYS A 165 -0.80 4.71 14.51
N ALA A 166 -1.06 5.98 14.80
CA ALA A 166 -2.31 6.41 15.43
C ALA A 166 -3.55 6.09 14.57
N ARG A 167 -3.43 6.16 13.23
CA ARG A 167 -4.53 5.78 12.32
C ARG A 167 -4.73 4.28 12.19
N LEU A 168 -3.70 3.47 12.40
CA LEU A 168 -3.81 2.01 12.43
C LEU A 168 -4.38 1.51 13.77
N GLU A 169 -4.26 2.31 14.83
CA GLU A 169 -4.73 1.93 16.17
C GLU A 169 -6.23 1.63 16.16
N GLY A 170 -6.60 0.48 16.73
CA GLY A 170 -7.98 0.00 16.77
C GLY A 170 -8.46 -0.69 15.48
N GLU A 171 -7.81 -0.47 14.34
CA GLU A 171 -8.19 -1.09 13.06
C GLU A 171 -7.22 -2.19 12.60
N ALA A 172 -5.94 -2.07 12.93
CA ALA A 172 -4.93 -3.03 12.52
C ALA A 172 -3.85 -3.22 13.59
N ALA A 173 -3.33 -4.43 13.68
CA ALA A 173 -2.16 -4.75 14.52
C ALA A 173 -0.88 -4.53 13.72
N ILE A 174 0.05 -3.73 14.24
CA ILE A 174 1.38 -3.54 13.64
C ILE A 174 2.20 -4.80 13.91
N LEU A 175 2.62 -5.48 12.83
CA LEU A 175 3.45 -6.68 12.85
C LEU A 175 4.94 -6.36 12.76
N LEU A 176 5.27 -5.25 12.11
CA LEU A 176 6.61 -4.72 11.94
C LEU A 176 6.57 -3.20 11.83
N ASP A 177 7.37 -2.53 12.65
CA ASP A 177 7.78 -1.15 12.47
C ASP A 177 9.28 -1.19 12.17
N GLY A 178 9.63 -1.09 10.88
CA GLY A 178 11.01 -1.30 10.42
C GLY A 178 11.91 -0.07 10.64
N GLY A 179 11.34 1.01 11.21
CA GLY A 179 12.09 2.26 11.38
C GLY A 179 12.53 2.85 10.04
N SER A 180 13.53 3.74 10.11
CA SER A 180 14.09 4.42 8.93
C SER A 180 15.42 3.78 8.55
N ALA A 181 15.49 3.23 7.33
CA ALA A 181 16.68 2.57 6.79
C ALA A 181 16.99 3.06 5.37
N PRO A 182 18.28 3.10 4.95
CA PRO A 182 18.65 3.39 3.57
C PRO A 182 18.07 2.36 2.61
N CYS A 183 17.52 2.82 1.49
CA CYS A 183 17.06 1.95 0.40
C CYS A 183 18.02 1.93 -0.79
N SER A 184 17.70 1.14 -1.82
CA SER A 184 18.51 0.99 -3.04
C SER A 184 18.80 2.30 -3.78
N SER A 185 17.92 3.30 -3.66
CA SER A 185 18.12 4.65 -4.24
C SER A 185 18.95 5.59 -3.35
N GLY A 186 19.45 5.15 -2.19
CA GLY A 186 20.14 5.98 -1.21
C GLY A 186 19.22 6.87 -0.37
N ALA A 187 17.92 6.82 -0.59
CA ALA A 187 16.95 7.52 0.26
C ALA A 187 16.73 6.72 1.56
N THR A 188 16.39 7.41 2.65
CA THR A 188 15.97 6.76 3.89
C THR A 188 14.46 6.51 3.80
N LEU A 189 14.05 5.25 3.90
CA LEU A 189 12.66 4.85 3.91
C LEU A 189 12.25 4.37 5.31
N HIS A 190 11.05 4.72 5.71
CA HIS A 190 10.35 4.09 6.82
C HIS A 190 9.33 3.11 6.27
N HIS A 191 9.16 1.95 6.92
CA HIS A 191 8.17 0.98 6.49
C HIS A 191 7.44 0.34 7.67
N ILE A 192 6.17 0.02 7.44
CA ILE A 192 5.31 -0.66 8.41
C ILE A 192 4.65 -1.86 7.72
N VAL A 193 4.53 -2.97 8.45
CA VAL A 193 3.63 -4.07 8.10
C VAL A 193 2.56 -4.15 9.16
N ALA A 194 1.29 -4.14 8.74
CA ALA A 194 0.16 -4.20 9.63
C ALA A 194 -0.86 -5.25 9.17
N ARG A 195 -1.54 -5.90 10.10
CA ARG A 195 -2.65 -6.83 9.83
C ARG A 195 -3.95 -6.19 10.24
N LYS A 196 -4.86 -6.03 9.28
CA LYS A 196 -6.22 -5.54 9.55
C LYS A 196 -6.93 -6.44 10.55
N GLY A 197 -7.59 -5.85 11.55
CA GLY A 197 -8.40 -6.58 12.52
C GLY A 197 -9.44 -7.47 11.86
N GLY A 198 -9.78 -8.61 12.50
CA GLY A 198 -10.96 -9.36 12.11
C GLY A 198 -12.23 -8.54 12.39
N LEU A 199 -13.36 -8.91 11.80
CA LEU A 199 -14.65 -8.37 12.20
C LEU A 199 -14.74 -8.45 13.73
N PRO A 200 -15.16 -7.38 14.44
CA PRO A 200 -15.36 -7.46 15.87
C PRO A 200 -16.25 -8.67 16.13
N ALA A 201 -15.81 -9.59 16.99
CA ALA A 201 -16.65 -10.67 17.43
C ALA A 201 -17.98 -10.05 17.85
N HIS A 202 -19.09 -10.44 17.20
CA HIS A 202 -20.41 -10.00 17.60
C HIS A 202 -20.45 -10.14 19.12
N LYS A 203 -20.58 -9.03 19.85
CA LYS A 203 -20.94 -9.06 21.25
C LYS A 203 -22.20 -9.90 21.27
N LYS A 204 -22.09 -11.14 21.75
CA LYS A 204 -23.28 -11.95 22.06
C LYS A 204 -24.08 -11.07 22.99
N SER A 205 -25.18 -10.53 22.48
CA SER A 205 -26.18 -9.86 23.30
C SER A 205 -26.63 -10.94 24.30
N GLY A 206 -26.13 -10.87 25.52
CA GLY A 206 -26.59 -11.69 26.62
C GLY A 206 -28.00 -11.28 26.94
N VAL A 207 -28.95 -11.91 26.27
CA VAL A 207 -30.32 -11.94 26.76
C VAL A 207 -30.30 -12.91 27.94
N PRO A 208 -30.55 -12.48 29.18
CA PRO A 208 -30.65 -13.40 30.29
C PRO A 208 -31.88 -14.26 30.05
N PHE A 209 -31.69 -15.56 29.98
CA PHE A 209 -32.76 -16.55 29.93
C PHE A 209 -33.44 -16.56 31.32
N VAL A 210 -34.54 -15.86 31.46
CA VAL A 210 -35.35 -15.88 32.69
C VAL A 210 -36.16 -17.17 32.67
N ILE A 211 -35.75 -18.12 33.51
CA ILE A 211 -36.55 -19.31 33.79
C ILE A 211 -37.63 -18.88 34.75
N SER A 212 -38.90 -18.81 34.29
CA SER A 212 -40.06 -18.66 35.16
C SER A 212 -40.33 -20.00 35.84
N PRO A 213 -40.52 -20.04 37.19
CA PRO A 213 -40.90 -21.28 37.87
C PRO A 213 -42.35 -21.64 37.56
N VAL A 214 -42.53 -22.87 37.12
CA VAL A 214 -43.86 -23.50 37.01
C VAL A 214 -44.41 -23.70 38.43
N ARG A 215 -45.54 -23.07 38.72
CA ARG A 215 -46.30 -23.36 39.96
C ARG A 215 -47.17 -24.60 39.73
N HIS A 216 -47.03 -25.56 40.63
CA HIS A 216 -47.98 -26.66 40.84
C HIS A 216 -49.23 -26.17 41.56
#